data_f7f3c9d73975bfb95ab9b6136279d43a
#
_entry.id   f7f3c9d73975bfb95ab9b6136279d43a
#
_cell.length_a   1.000
_cell.length_b   1.000
_cell.length_c   1.000
_cell.angle_alpha   90.00
_cell.angle_beta   90.00
_cell.angle_gamma   90.00
#
_symmetry.space_group_name_H-M   'P 1'
#
loop_
_entity.id
_entity.type
_entity.pdbx_description
1 polymer ?
#
loop_
_entity_poly.entity_id
_entity_poly.type
_entity_poly.pdbx_seq_one_letter_code
_entity_poly.pdbx_strand_id
1 'polypeptide(L)'
;MLAESIDYKLPEKDKKSEYVESKFDEIAQRYDLFNDLITFGMHRYWKKFVAKKTGLASGENCLDLCTGTGDIGRAVLKFQPEAKVTALDFSSEMLELAHQQQGENAHGLNYIRGDAMAPPFPKEYFEAVTVGYGLRNVVDLSACIKNILSLLKPSGVLVCLDVGKVNIPVSYTHLRAHETD
;
A
#
# COMPACT_ATOMS: atom_id res chain seq x y z
N MET A 1 24.92 2.85 -31.22
CA MET A 1 23.67 2.08 -31.05
C MET A 1 22.71 2.99 -30.33
N LEU A 2 21.72 3.53 -31.04
CA LEU A 2 20.69 4.41 -30.50
C LEU A 2 19.78 3.55 -29.61
N ALA A 3 19.56 3.97 -28.36
CA ALA A 3 18.58 3.35 -27.49
C ALA A 3 17.21 3.48 -28.16
N GLU A 4 16.59 2.36 -28.47
CA GLU A 4 15.18 2.32 -28.88
C GLU A 4 14.36 2.94 -27.77
N SER A 5 13.65 4.02 -28.08
CA SER A 5 12.67 4.61 -27.20
C SER A 5 11.59 3.56 -26.96
N ILE A 6 11.53 3.01 -25.75
CA ILE A 6 10.45 2.13 -25.35
C ILE A 6 9.20 3.00 -25.29
N ASP A 7 8.33 2.86 -26.29
CA ASP A 7 7.04 3.56 -26.37
C ASP A 7 6.13 2.99 -25.29
N TYR A 8 6.14 3.63 -24.12
CA TYR A 8 5.42 3.19 -22.94
C TYR A 8 3.94 3.57 -23.08
N LYS A 9 3.16 2.73 -23.74
CA LYS A 9 1.69 2.91 -23.81
C LYS A 9 1.07 2.41 -22.52
N LEU A 10 0.46 3.34 -21.77
CA LEU A 10 -0.40 2.98 -20.65
C LEU A 10 -1.58 2.15 -21.16
N PRO A 11 -1.96 1.05 -20.47
CA PRO A 11 -3.10 0.24 -20.85
C PRO A 11 -4.41 1.05 -20.75
N GLU A 12 -5.41 0.64 -21.53
CA GLU A 12 -6.79 1.15 -21.40
C GLU A 12 -7.33 0.90 -20.00
N LYS A 13 -8.29 1.73 -19.55
CA LYS A 13 -8.81 1.69 -18.18
C LYS A 13 -9.30 0.31 -17.74
N ASP A 14 -9.94 -0.42 -18.63
CA ASP A 14 -10.49 -1.77 -18.42
C ASP A 14 -9.40 -2.85 -18.24
N LYS A 15 -8.20 -2.63 -18.78
CA LYS A 15 -7.05 -3.53 -18.67
C LYS A 15 -6.01 -3.08 -17.64
N LYS A 16 -6.27 -1.95 -16.97
CA LYS A 16 -5.29 -1.37 -16.03
C LYS A 16 -5.02 -2.32 -14.84
N SER A 17 -6.06 -2.97 -14.30
CA SER A 17 -5.91 -3.88 -13.16
C SER A 17 -5.01 -5.08 -13.50
N GLU A 18 -5.29 -5.77 -14.62
CA GLU A 18 -4.51 -6.93 -15.07
C GLU A 18 -3.05 -6.55 -15.37
N TYR A 19 -2.84 -5.38 -15.99
CA TYR A 19 -1.50 -4.89 -16.27
C TYR A 19 -0.73 -4.59 -14.99
N VAL A 20 -1.36 -3.94 -14.02
CA VAL A 20 -0.74 -3.61 -12.73
C VAL A 20 -0.42 -4.90 -11.97
N GLU A 21 -1.34 -5.88 -11.94
CA GLU A 21 -1.12 -7.20 -11.36
C GLU A 21 0.14 -7.86 -11.94
N SER A 22 0.19 -8.02 -13.27
CA SER A 22 1.33 -8.66 -13.92
C SER A 22 2.67 -7.96 -13.64
N LYS A 23 2.67 -6.63 -13.48
CA LYS A 23 3.87 -5.89 -13.15
C LYS A 23 4.30 -6.05 -11.70
N PHE A 24 3.37 -6.12 -10.76
CA PHE A 24 3.71 -6.40 -9.37
C PHE A 24 4.21 -7.83 -9.18
N ASP A 25 3.61 -8.81 -9.87
CA ASP A 25 4.07 -10.19 -9.83
C ASP A 25 5.50 -10.33 -10.37
N GLU A 26 5.83 -9.63 -11.46
CA GLU A 26 7.18 -9.62 -12.06
C GLU A 26 8.25 -9.06 -11.10
N ILE A 27 7.92 -8.04 -10.32
CA ILE A 27 8.88 -7.36 -9.43
C ILE A 27 8.82 -7.84 -7.97
N ALA A 28 7.83 -8.65 -7.61
CA ALA A 28 7.52 -9.01 -6.23
C ALA A 28 8.75 -9.45 -5.43
N GLN A 29 9.58 -10.35 -5.97
CA GLN A 29 10.78 -10.85 -5.29
C GLN A 29 11.88 -9.80 -5.03
N ARG A 30 11.86 -8.69 -5.79
CA ARG A 30 12.85 -7.61 -5.68
C ARG A 30 12.25 -6.32 -5.14
N TYR A 31 10.95 -6.33 -4.85
CA TYR A 31 10.18 -5.13 -4.50
C TYR A 31 10.76 -4.42 -3.26
N ASP A 32 11.04 -5.16 -2.20
CA ASP A 32 11.58 -4.59 -0.96
C ASP A 32 13.01 -4.08 -1.16
N LEU A 33 13.85 -4.82 -1.90
CA LEU A 33 15.21 -4.39 -2.22
C LEU A 33 15.20 -3.09 -3.06
N PHE A 34 14.30 -3.02 -4.04
CA PHE A 34 14.16 -1.83 -4.88
C PHE A 34 13.71 -0.61 -4.07
N ASN A 35 12.72 -0.81 -3.17
CA ASN A 35 12.28 0.25 -2.27
C ASN A 35 13.38 0.67 -1.29
N ASP A 36 14.14 -0.26 -0.73
CA ASP A 36 15.29 0.04 0.14
C ASP A 36 16.31 0.89 -0.63
N LEU A 37 16.63 0.54 -1.87
CA LEU A 37 17.64 1.24 -2.67
C LEU A 37 17.20 2.66 -3.01
N ILE A 38 15.97 2.85 -3.50
CA ILE A 38 15.45 4.16 -3.93
C ILE A 38 15.24 5.11 -2.73
N THR A 39 14.81 4.57 -1.60
CA THR A 39 14.47 5.38 -0.43
C THR A 39 15.55 5.40 0.64
N PHE A 40 16.71 4.76 0.40
CA PHE A 40 17.75 4.56 1.42
C PHE A 40 17.19 3.98 2.73
N GLY A 41 16.22 3.04 2.62
CA GLY A 41 15.54 2.43 3.75
C GLY A 41 14.51 3.31 4.47
N MET A 42 14.34 4.57 4.06
CA MET A 42 13.38 5.51 4.69
C MET A 42 11.93 5.02 4.60
N HIS A 43 11.57 4.26 3.57
CA HIS A 43 10.22 3.69 3.46
C HIS A 43 9.83 2.85 4.69
N ARG A 44 10.79 2.17 5.33
CA ARG A 44 10.54 1.39 6.56
C ARG A 44 10.16 2.29 7.74
N TYR A 45 10.77 3.46 7.84
CA TYR A 45 10.43 4.46 8.85
C TYR A 45 9.03 5.03 8.58
N TRP A 46 8.72 5.37 7.33
CA TRP A 46 7.40 5.89 6.96
C TRP A 46 6.28 4.88 7.21
N LYS A 47 6.49 3.59 6.88
CA LYS A 47 5.54 2.52 7.19
C LYS A 47 5.26 2.39 8.70
N LYS A 48 6.30 2.50 9.55
CA LYS A 48 6.13 2.53 11.01
C LYS A 48 5.36 3.78 11.48
N PHE A 49 5.61 4.91 10.86
CA PHE A 49 4.88 6.15 11.15
C PHE A 49 3.39 6.01 10.79
N VAL A 50 3.06 5.43 9.64
CA VAL A 50 1.67 5.09 9.24
C VAL A 50 1.02 4.23 10.31
N ALA A 51 1.66 3.13 10.70
CA ALA A 51 1.14 2.21 11.71
C ALA A 51 0.85 2.92 13.04
N LYS A 52 1.75 3.79 13.51
CA LYS A 52 1.54 4.58 14.72
C LYS A 52 0.34 5.55 14.61
N LYS A 53 0.07 6.08 13.41
CA LYS A 53 -1.01 7.04 13.16
C LYS A 53 -2.40 6.40 13.12
N THR A 54 -2.51 5.07 13.08
CA THR A 54 -3.80 4.38 13.19
C THR A 54 -4.49 4.63 14.53
N GLY A 55 -3.71 4.81 15.60
CA GLY A 55 -4.24 5.09 16.94
C GLY A 55 -5.08 3.97 17.53
N LEU A 56 -4.95 2.73 17.03
CA LEU A 56 -5.78 1.59 17.42
C LEU A 56 -5.64 1.26 18.91
N ALA A 57 -6.78 0.97 19.53
CA ALA A 57 -6.85 0.35 20.82
C ALA A 57 -6.78 -1.19 20.73
N SER A 58 -6.70 -1.86 21.89
CA SER A 58 -6.70 -3.32 21.98
C SER A 58 -7.97 -3.92 21.38
N GLY A 59 -7.83 -4.95 20.56
CA GLY A 59 -8.92 -5.69 19.94
C GLY A 59 -9.61 -5.01 18.75
N GLU A 60 -9.19 -3.80 18.37
CA GLU A 60 -9.76 -3.06 17.24
C GLU A 60 -9.30 -3.62 15.89
N ASN A 61 -10.13 -3.37 14.87
CA ASN A 61 -9.93 -3.90 13.51
C ASN A 61 -9.22 -2.85 12.63
N CYS A 62 -8.20 -3.30 11.89
CA CYS A 62 -7.50 -2.52 10.89
C CYS A 62 -7.57 -3.23 9.52
N LEU A 63 -7.82 -2.47 8.46
CA LEU A 63 -7.63 -2.94 7.10
C LEU A 63 -6.35 -2.33 6.54
N ASP A 64 -5.39 -3.17 6.15
CA ASP A 64 -4.24 -2.75 5.35
C ASP A 64 -4.54 -3.04 3.88
N LEU A 65 -4.95 -2.02 3.15
CA LEU A 65 -5.43 -2.10 1.78
C LEU A 65 -4.26 -1.91 0.80
N CYS A 66 -4.17 -2.74 -0.24
CA CYS A 66 -3.01 -2.84 -1.13
C CYS A 66 -1.75 -3.14 -0.31
N THR A 67 -1.83 -4.18 0.51
CA THR A 67 -0.82 -4.48 1.54
C THR A 67 0.55 -4.86 0.98
N GLY A 68 0.60 -5.35 -0.28
CA GLY A 68 1.83 -5.86 -0.89
C GLY A 68 2.45 -6.98 -0.04
N THR A 69 3.70 -6.79 0.36
CA THR A 69 4.43 -7.73 1.23
C THR A 69 4.01 -7.68 2.71
N GLY A 70 2.98 -6.90 3.10
CA GLY A 70 2.41 -6.90 4.45
C GLY A 70 3.15 -6.06 5.49
N ASP A 71 4.05 -5.18 5.09
CA ASP A 71 4.92 -4.41 5.98
C ASP A 71 4.16 -3.48 6.93
N ILE A 72 3.11 -2.79 6.44
CA ILE A 72 2.32 -1.86 7.26
C ILE A 72 1.49 -2.66 8.26
N GLY A 73 0.82 -3.73 7.83
CA GLY A 73 0.06 -4.62 8.71
C GLY A 73 0.93 -5.20 9.83
N ARG A 74 2.14 -5.69 9.50
CA ARG A 74 3.10 -6.14 10.53
C ARG A 74 3.57 -5.01 11.44
N ALA A 75 3.74 -3.80 10.91
CA ALA A 75 4.09 -2.64 11.72
C ALA A 75 2.96 -2.24 12.66
N VAL A 76 1.70 -2.33 12.25
CA VAL A 76 0.52 -2.09 13.12
C VAL A 76 0.54 -3.04 14.31
N LEU A 77 0.74 -4.35 14.09
CA LEU A 77 0.80 -5.34 15.16
C LEU A 77 2.00 -5.15 16.11
N LYS A 78 3.09 -4.54 15.65
CA LYS A 78 4.21 -4.17 16.53
C LYS A 78 3.87 -3.03 17.49
N PHE A 79 2.98 -2.11 17.09
CA PHE A 79 2.52 -1.01 17.95
C PHE A 79 1.31 -1.40 18.80
N GLN A 80 0.41 -2.21 18.25
CA GLN A 80 -0.76 -2.72 18.94
C GLN A 80 -0.90 -4.23 18.71
N PRO A 81 -0.27 -5.08 19.57
CA PRO A 81 -0.22 -6.52 19.36
C PRO A 81 -1.58 -7.23 19.38
N GLU A 82 -2.56 -6.64 20.04
CA GLU A 82 -3.91 -7.19 20.15
C GLU A 82 -4.87 -6.67 19.08
N ALA A 83 -4.42 -5.81 18.15
CA ALA A 83 -5.21 -5.40 17.01
C ALA A 83 -5.49 -6.60 16.07
N LYS A 84 -6.60 -6.55 15.36
CA LYS A 84 -6.96 -7.50 14.32
C LYS A 84 -6.72 -6.87 12.96
N VAL A 85 -5.66 -7.26 12.29
CA VAL A 85 -5.28 -6.69 11.00
C VAL A 85 -5.71 -7.60 9.87
N THR A 86 -6.52 -7.08 8.96
CA THR A 86 -6.81 -7.71 7.68
C THR A 86 -5.97 -7.02 6.61
N ALA A 87 -5.14 -7.78 5.93
CA ALA A 87 -4.23 -7.33 4.88
C ALA A 87 -4.76 -7.79 3.53
N LEU A 88 -5.25 -6.86 2.71
CA LEU A 88 -5.86 -7.16 1.42
C LEU A 88 -4.95 -6.72 0.28
N ASP A 89 -4.70 -7.63 -0.65
CA ASP A 89 -4.04 -7.32 -1.92
C ASP A 89 -4.67 -8.13 -3.05
N PHE A 90 -4.53 -7.67 -4.28
CA PHE A 90 -5.04 -8.39 -5.44
C PHE A 90 -4.00 -9.37 -6.02
N SER A 91 -2.70 -9.14 -5.81
CA SER A 91 -1.60 -10.00 -6.23
C SER A 91 -1.42 -11.19 -5.29
N SER A 92 -1.54 -12.41 -5.83
CA SER A 92 -1.27 -13.65 -5.09
C SER A 92 0.19 -13.77 -4.71
N GLU A 93 1.10 -13.36 -5.58
CA GLU A 93 2.54 -13.42 -5.40
C GLU A 93 3.00 -12.52 -4.25
N MET A 94 2.42 -11.30 -4.16
CA MET A 94 2.68 -10.40 -3.04
C MET A 94 2.20 -10.99 -1.71
N LEU A 95 1.02 -11.61 -1.70
CA LEU A 95 0.49 -12.25 -0.49
C LEU A 95 1.30 -13.49 -0.09
N GLU A 96 1.80 -14.28 -1.04
CA GLU A 96 2.71 -15.40 -0.75
C GLU A 96 4.01 -14.91 -0.09
N LEU A 97 4.61 -13.86 -0.62
CA LEU A 97 5.78 -13.23 -0.01
C LEU A 97 5.47 -12.67 1.39
N ALA A 98 4.30 -12.03 1.54
CA ALA A 98 3.85 -11.54 2.82
C ALA A 98 3.73 -12.66 3.86
N HIS A 99 3.17 -13.81 3.49
CA HIS A 99 3.11 -15.01 4.33
C HIS A 99 4.51 -15.53 4.70
N GLN A 100 5.43 -15.62 3.73
CA GLN A 100 6.80 -16.06 3.98
C GLN A 100 7.55 -15.13 4.95
N GLN A 101 7.28 -13.83 4.88
CA GLN A 101 7.91 -12.81 5.73
C GLN A 101 7.21 -12.61 7.08
N GLN A 102 6.06 -13.23 7.29
CA GLN A 102 5.23 -13.01 8.46
C GLN A 102 5.92 -13.35 9.78
N GLY A 103 6.77 -14.38 9.79
CA GLY A 103 7.42 -14.89 11.01
C GLY A 103 6.44 -15.57 11.98
N GLU A 104 6.97 -16.18 13.03
CA GLU A 104 6.17 -16.96 13.98
C GLU A 104 5.23 -16.13 14.88
N ASN A 105 5.45 -14.82 14.98
CA ASN A 105 4.77 -13.94 15.95
C ASN A 105 3.66 -13.06 15.38
N ALA A 106 3.20 -13.31 14.17
CA ALA A 106 2.17 -12.48 13.54
C ALA A 106 0.73 -12.98 13.81
N HIS A 107 0.46 -13.39 15.04
CA HIS A 107 -0.92 -13.60 15.48
C HIS A 107 -1.71 -12.29 15.28
N GLY A 108 -2.88 -12.38 14.66
CA GLY A 108 -3.74 -11.20 14.42
C GLY A 108 -3.61 -10.56 13.03
N LEU A 109 -2.73 -11.08 12.15
CA LEU A 109 -2.63 -10.67 10.75
C LEU A 109 -3.26 -11.73 9.84
N ASN A 110 -4.30 -11.31 9.11
CA ASN A 110 -5.03 -12.16 8.17
C ASN A 110 -4.87 -11.62 6.75
N TYR A 111 -4.33 -12.41 5.82
CA TYR A 111 -4.17 -12.05 4.43
C TYR A 111 -5.35 -12.49 3.60
N ILE A 112 -5.88 -11.59 2.77
CA ILE A 112 -7.03 -11.85 1.88
C ILE A 112 -6.69 -11.33 0.49
N ARG A 113 -6.91 -12.17 -0.53
CA ARG A 113 -6.87 -11.73 -1.91
C ARG A 113 -8.17 -11.01 -2.26
N GLY A 114 -8.08 -9.79 -2.82
CA GLY A 114 -9.24 -9.01 -3.21
C GLY A 114 -8.89 -7.69 -3.89
N ASP A 115 -9.90 -7.11 -4.52
CA ASP A 115 -9.77 -5.82 -5.21
C ASP A 115 -10.06 -4.66 -4.24
N ALA A 116 -9.13 -3.70 -4.20
CA ALA A 116 -9.30 -2.46 -3.44
C ALA A 116 -10.49 -1.61 -3.90
N MET A 117 -10.94 -1.80 -5.15
CA MET A 117 -12.13 -1.13 -5.68
C MET A 117 -13.44 -1.73 -5.17
N ALA A 118 -13.43 -2.99 -4.70
CA ALA A 118 -14.61 -3.69 -4.17
C ALA A 118 -14.24 -4.56 -2.97
N PRO A 119 -13.75 -3.98 -1.86
CA PRO A 119 -13.32 -4.75 -0.70
C PRO A 119 -14.51 -5.52 -0.10
N PRO A 120 -14.37 -6.84 0.17
CA PRO A 120 -15.48 -7.70 0.57
C PRO A 120 -15.79 -7.60 2.07
N PHE A 121 -15.99 -6.40 2.57
CA PHE A 121 -16.25 -6.16 3.99
C PHE A 121 -17.53 -5.38 4.23
N PRO A 122 -18.17 -5.54 5.39
CA PRO A 122 -19.34 -4.75 5.77
C PRO A 122 -18.96 -3.29 6.00
N LYS A 123 -19.95 -2.41 5.86
CA LYS A 123 -19.79 -1.00 6.20
C LYS A 123 -19.50 -0.83 7.70
N GLU A 124 -18.80 0.25 8.05
CA GLU A 124 -18.54 0.64 9.45
C GLU A 124 -17.90 -0.49 10.28
N TYR A 125 -16.94 -1.21 9.68
CA TYR A 125 -16.33 -2.38 10.32
C TYR A 125 -14.94 -2.09 10.91
N PHE A 126 -14.17 -1.19 10.29
CA PHE A 126 -12.78 -0.93 10.66
C PHE A 126 -12.65 0.39 11.44
N GLU A 127 -11.85 0.38 12.51
CA GLU A 127 -11.41 1.59 13.21
C GLU A 127 -10.33 2.32 12.44
N ALA A 128 -9.49 1.59 11.70
CA ALA A 128 -8.47 2.19 10.83
C ALA A 128 -8.39 1.48 9.48
N VAL A 129 -8.10 2.25 8.43
CA VAL A 129 -7.66 1.75 7.13
C VAL A 129 -6.31 2.36 6.81
N THR A 130 -5.34 1.53 6.44
CA THR A 130 -4.02 1.97 5.97
C THR A 130 -3.87 1.65 4.49
N VAL A 131 -3.19 2.54 3.75
CA VAL A 131 -2.79 2.31 2.36
C VAL A 131 -1.40 2.86 2.15
N GLY A 132 -0.46 2.00 1.73
CA GLY A 132 0.90 2.42 1.37
C GLY A 132 1.17 2.28 -0.12
N TYR A 133 1.30 3.40 -0.83
CA TYR A 133 1.64 3.48 -2.27
C TYR A 133 0.64 2.81 -3.23
N GLY A 134 -0.51 2.32 -2.74
CA GLY A 134 -1.49 1.58 -3.55
C GLY A 134 -2.46 2.48 -4.31
N LEU A 135 -2.87 3.61 -3.74
CA LEU A 135 -3.96 4.43 -4.30
C LEU A 135 -3.68 4.98 -5.70
N ARG A 136 -2.41 5.19 -6.07
CA ARG A 136 -2.05 5.63 -7.42
C ARG A 136 -2.35 4.58 -8.50
N ASN A 137 -2.46 3.32 -8.11
CA ASN A 137 -2.64 2.20 -9.04
C ASN A 137 -4.11 1.84 -9.28
N VAL A 138 -5.04 2.33 -8.45
CA VAL A 138 -6.47 2.06 -8.62
C VAL A 138 -7.04 2.71 -9.89
N VAL A 139 -8.09 2.13 -10.43
CA VAL A 139 -8.73 2.58 -11.68
C VAL A 139 -9.47 3.89 -11.47
N ASP A 140 -10.19 4.03 -10.34
CA ASP A 140 -10.93 5.23 -9.95
C ASP A 140 -10.65 5.56 -8.48
N LEU A 141 -9.80 6.56 -8.27
CA LEU A 141 -9.40 7.01 -6.93
C LEU A 141 -10.60 7.51 -6.11
N SER A 142 -11.52 8.25 -6.73
CA SER A 142 -12.68 8.81 -6.03
C SER A 142 -13.64 7.72 -5.56
N ALA A 143 -13.89 6.72 -6.39
CA ALA A 143 -14.70 5.56 -6.03
C ALA A 143 -14.02 4.73 -4.93
N CYS A 144 -12.72 4.49 -5.05
CA CYS A 144 -11.93 3.76 -4.04
C CYS A 144 -12.00 4.45 -2.68
N ILE A 145 -11.77 5.76 -2.61
CA ILE A 145 -11.84 6.53 -1.35
C ILE A 145 -13.25 6.49 -0.76
N LYS A 146 -14.31 6.61 -1.57
CA LYS A 146 -15.69 6.48 -1.09
C LYS A 146 -15.95 5.10 -0.47
N ASN A 147 -15.46 4.04 -1.11
CA ASN A 147 -15.57 2.69 -0.58
C ASN A 147 -14.82 2.56 0.75
N ILE A 148 -13.57 3.03 0.84
CA ILE A 148 -12.79 3.05 2.08
C ILE A 148 -13.55 3.78 3.19
N LEU A 149 -14.09 4.97 2.91
CA LEU A 149 -14.84 5.75 3.90
C LEU A 149 -16.09 5.01 4.38
N SER A 150 -16.74 4.24 3.50
CA SER A 150 -17.91 3.43 3.90
C SER A 150 -17.56 2.25 4.80
N LEU A 151 -16.31 1.75 4.75
CA LEU A 151 -15.82 0.66 5.60
C LEU A 151 -15.40 1.13 6.98
N LEU A 152 -15.04 2.41 7.12
CA LEU A 152 -14.63 3.00 8.38
C LEU A 152 -15.83 3.20 9.30
N LYS A 153 -15.64 2.86 10.57
CA LYS A 153 -16.57 3.22 11.64
C LYS A 153 -16.67 4.74 11.81
N PRO A 154 -17.73 5.27 12.41
CA PRO A 154 -17.76 6.67 12.85
C PRO A 154 -16.49 6.99 13.66
N SER A 155 -15.81 8.08 13.34
CA SER A 155 -14.51 8.47 13.92
C SER A 155 -13.31 7.57 13.53
N GLY A 156 -13.50 6.59 12.65
CA GLY A 156 -12.40 5.79 12.11
C GLY A 156 -11.45 6.61 11.25
N VAL A 157 -10.21 6.16 11.11
CA VAL A 157 -9.15 6.92 10.44
C VAL A 157 -8.66 6.22 9.17
N LEU A 158 -8.47 7.00 8.10
CA LEU A 158 -7.70 6.58 6.92
C LEU A 158 -6.29 7.16 7.02
N VAL A 159 -5.28 6.29 7.00
CA VAL A 159 -3.87 6.70 6.95
C VAL A 159 -3.29 6.29 5.62
N CYS A 160 -3.00 7.28 4.77
CA CYS A 160 -2.42 7.05 3.45
C CYS A 160 -0.96 7.50 3.41
N LEU A 161 -0.09 6.63 2.88
CA LEU A 161 1.30 6.94 2.54
C LEU A 161 1.45 6.87 1.02
N ASP A 162 1.79 8.00 0.43
CA ASP A 162 2.09 8.06 -1.01
C ASP A 162 3.13 9.13 -1.32
N VAL A 163 3.74 9.07 -2.52
CA VAL A 163 4.61 10.12 -3.01
C VAL A 163 3.79 11.24 -3.62
N GLY A 164 3.98 12.44 -3.09
CA GLY A 164 3.32 13.66 -3.55
C GLY A 164 4.32 14.68 -4.10
N LYS A 165 3.81 15.71 -4.78
CA LYS A 165 4.60 16.88 -5.12
C LYS A 165 4.92 17.67 -3.85
N VAL A 166 6.20 17.93 -3.62
CA VAL A 166 6.64 18.76 -2.49
C VAL A 166 6.54 20.23 -2.91
N ASN A 167 5.67 21.00 -2.26
CA ASN A 167 5.50 22.44 -2.52
C ASN A 167 6.56 23.30 -1.81
N ILE A 168 7.76 22.75 -1.56
CA ILE A 168 8.88 23.50 -1.01
C ILE A 168 9.79 23.88 -2.20
N PRO A 169 10.01 25.18 -2.49
CA PRO A 169 10.74 25.62 -3.67
C PRO A 169 12.13 25.00 -3.86
N VAL A 170 12.86 24.77 -2.78
CA VAL A 170 14.22 24.19 -2.81
C VAL A 170 14.20 22.71 -3.18
N SER A 171 13.23 21.94 -2.67
CA SER A 171 13.11 20.50 -2.99
C SER A 171 12.65 20.26 -4.41
N TYR A 172 11.82 21.18 -4.95
CA TYR A 172 11.31 21.09 -6.32
C TYR A 172 12.42 21.33 -7.36
N THR A 173 13.35 22.26 -7.10
CA THR A 173 14.48 22.53 -7.98
C THR A 173 15.47 21.36 -8.04
N HIS A 174 15.70 20.65 -6.94
CA HIS A 174 16.57 19.47 -6.91
C HIS A 174 15.98 18.27 -7.64
N LEU A 175 14.67 18.04 -7.52
CA LEU A 175 13.99 16.94 -8.25
C LEU A 175 13.94 17.18 -9.75
N ARG A 176 13.76 18.44 -10.19
CA ARG A 176 13.75 18.79 -11.62
C ARG A 176 15.10 18.70 -12.30
N ALA A 177 16.20 18.87 -11.56
CA ALA A 177 17.55 18.73 -12.11
C ALA A 177 17.87 17.30 -12.57
N HIS A 178 17.09 16.29 -12.13
CA HIS A 178 17.21 14.88 -12.55
C HIS A 178 16.20 14.46 -13.62
N GLU A 179 15.26 15.33 -14.01
CA GLU A 179 14.26 15.03 -15.05
C GLU A 179 14.64 15.59 -16.45
N THR A 180 15.78 16.25 -16.57
CA THR A 180 16.16 16.99 -17.81
C THR A 180 17.42 16.47 -18.50
N ASP A 181 17.84 15.22 -18.24
CA ASP A 181 18.92 14.59 -19.01
C ASP A 181 18.45 13.28 -19.67
#